data_95331f07b287a5e7db3da8b10e0ac2e5
#
_entry.id   95331f07b287a5e7db3da8b10e0ac2e5
#
_cell.length_a   1.000
_cell.length_b   1.000
_cell.length_c   1.000
_cell.angle_alpha   90.00
_cell.angle_beta   90.00
_cell.angle_gamma   90.00
#
_symmetry.space_group_name_H-M   'P 1'
#
loop_
_entity.id
_entity.type
_entity.pdbx_description
1 polymer ?
#
loop_
_entity_poly.entity_id
_entity_poly.type
_entity_poly.pdbx_seq_one_letter_code
_entity_poly.pdbx_strand_id
1 'polypeptide(L)'
;MTLQLDTAAQNLLFRDARTANTFTTEPVTDEQVQDVYDLVKYAPTAYNQQPLRIVLVRSAESRERLVGLMNEGNRAKTSTAPLVAILAADNEFHEELPVQFPAFPQAKDMLFGERPVREQSAAFNAALQVGYFILGVRAAGLAAGPMTGYNADAINKEFFPDGDHSVLAVVNIGKAGENAWRARSPRLPYDEVVTTV
;
A
#
# COMPACT_ATOMS: atom_id res chain seq x y z
N MET A 1 -12.69 -27.65 8.39
CA MET A 1 -11.39 -27.18 8.95
C MET A 1 -11.63 -25.80 9.55
N THR A 2 -11.24 -25.57 10.80
CA THR A 2 -11.38 -24.25 11.44
C THR A 2 -10.16 -23.41 11.08
N LEU A 3 -10.37 -22.15 10.66
CA LEU A 3 -9.27 -21.23 10.43
C LEU A 3 -8.56 -20.93 11.76
N GLN A 4 -7.24 -20.69 11.72
CA GLN A 4 -6.44 -20.39 12.92
C GLN A 4 -6.81 -19.02 13.55
N LEU A 5 -7.15 -18.02 12.71
CA LEU A 5 -7.65 -16.76 13.20
C LEU A 5 -9.05 -16.95 13.82
N ASP A 6 -9.30 -16.33 14.95
CA ASP A 6 -10.64 -16.27 15.53
C ASP A 6 -11.60 -15.43 14.66
N THR A 7 -12.88 -15.51 14.95
CA THR A 7 -13.92 -14.83 14.17
C THR A 7 -13.75 -13.30 14.18
N ALA A 8 -13.31 -12.73 15.32
CA ALA A 8 -13.12 -11.29 15.43
C ALA A 8 -12.00 -10.80 14.51
N ALA A 9 -10.85 -11.48 14.52
CA ALA A 9 -9.74 -11.18 13.62
C ALA A 9 -10.10 -11.39 12.14
N GLN A 10 -10.84 -12.48 11.81
CA GLN A 10 -11.33 -12.72 10.45
C GLN A 10 -12.24 -11.59 9.95
N ASN A 11 -13.13 -11.09 10.82
CA ASN A 11 -14.03 -10.00 10.49
C ASN A 11 -13.26 -8.70 10.29
N LEU A 12 -12.39 -8.34 11.25
CA LEU A 12 -11.58 -7.12 11.20
C LEU A 12 -10.74 -7.02 9.93
N LEU A 13 -10.05 -8.10 9.59
CA LEU A 13 -9.09 -8.07 8.48
C LEU A 13 -9.75 -8.27 7.11
N PHE A 14 -10.82 -9.08 7.04
CA PHE A 14 -11.35 -9.57 5.76
C PHE A 14 -12.85 -9.33 5.58
N ARG A 15 -13.71 -9.93 6.44
CA ARG A 15 -15.14 -10.03 6.15
C ARG A 15 -15.86 -8.68 6.26
N ASP A 16 -15.59 -7.90 7.31
CA ASP A 16 -16.21 -6.58 7.53
C ASP A 16 -15.40 -5.45 6.90
N ALA A 17 -14.14 -5.72 6.55
CA ALA A 17 -13.25 -4.74 5.97
C ALA A 17 -13.75 -4.23 4.60
N ARG A 18 -13.77 -2.90 4.42
CA ARG A 18 -14.17 -2.20 3.20
C ARG A 18 -13.28 -0.98 2.98
N THR A 19 -13.29 -0.45 1.78
CA THR A 19 -12.67 0.85 1.48
C THR A 19 -13.45 1.96 2.19
N ALA A 20 -12.77 2.70 3.08
CA ALA A 20 -13.36 3.86 3.73
C ALA A 20 -13.38 5.07 2.79
N ASN A 21 -14.49 5.79 2.79
CA ASN A 21 -14.69 6.99 1.98
C ASN A 21 -14.75 8.28 2.83
N THR A 22 -15.00 8.15 4.13
CA THR A 22 -14.97 9.25 5.11
C THR A 22 -14.19 8.80 6.34
N PHE A 23 -13.62 9.78 7.04
CA PHE A 23 -12.80 9.55 8.23
C PHE A 23 -13.19 10.55 9.33
N THR A 24 -12.94 10.20 10.59
CA THR A 24 -13.01 11.16 11.68
C THR A 24 -11.82 12.13 11.61
N THR A 25 -11.83 13.17 12.44
CA THR A 25 -10.71 14.11 12.55
C THR A 25 -9.60 13.63 13.51
N GLU A 26 -9.76 12.46 14.11
CA GLU A 26 -8.75 11.89 15.02
C GLU A 26 -7.44 11.66 14.27
N PRO A 27 -6.33 12.23 14.74
CA PRO A 27 -5.05 12.09 14.05
C PRO A 27 -4.53 10.64 14.11
N VAL A 28 -3.81 10.23 13.09
CA VAL A 28 -3.02 8.99 13.08
C VAL A 28 -1.61 9.32 13.52
N THR A 29 -1.17 8.72 14.63
CA THR A 29 0.13 9.00 15.24
C THR A 29 1.28 8.31 14.52
N ASP A 30 2.52 8.74 14.80
CA ASP A 30 3.72 8.10 14.26
C ASP A 30 3.93 6.70 14.85
N GLU A 31 3.55 6.50 16.11
CA GLU A 31 3.59 5.19 16.77
C GLU A 31 2.65 4.19 16.09
N GLN A 32 1.43 4.61 15.75
CA GLN A 32 0.49 3.75 15.01
C GLN A 32 1.04 3.36 13.63
N VAL A 33 1.71 4.27 12.93
CA VAL A 33 2.34 3.97 11.63
C VAL A 33 3.52 3.02 11.83
N GLN A 34 4.32 3.23 12.88
CA GLN A 34 5.44 2.33 13.21
C GLN A 34 4.94 0.92 13.52
N ASP A 35 3.88 0.79 14.34
CA ASP A 35 3.27 -0.50 14.65
C ASP A 35 2.76 -1.23 13.40
N VAL A 36 2.12 -0.48 12.47
CA VAL A 36 1.72 -1.02 11.17
C VAL A 36 2.93 -1.53 10.40
N TYR A 37 4.00 -0.72 10.30
CA TYR A 37 5.22 -1.12 9.59
C TYR A 37 5.86 -2.37 10.21
N ASP A 38 5.99 -2.40 11.53
CA ASP A 38 6.60 -3.53 12.25
C ASP A 38 5.85 -4.84 12.07
N LEU A 39 4.54 -4.77 11.85
CA LEU A 39 3.72 -5.92 11.53
C LEU A 39 3.87 -6.36 10.06
N VAL A 40 3.89 -5.41 9.11
CA VAL A 40 3.82 -5.73 7.67
C VAL A 40 5.16 -5.90 6.99
N LYS A 41 6.27 -5.49 7.61
CA LYS A 41 7.63 -5.63 7.06
C LYS A 41 8.03 -7.08 6.75
N TYR A 42 7.31 -8.07 7.31
CA TYR A 42 7.52 -9.49 7.05
C TYR A 42 6.78 -10.02 5.82
N ALA A 43 6.17 -9.14 5.02
CA ALA A 43 5.56 -9.54 3.76
C ALA A 43 6.60 -10.22 2.84
N PRO A 44 6.29 -11.38 2.24
CA PRO A 44 7.24 -12.07 1.37
C PRO A 44 7.44 -11.29 0.07
N THR A 45 8.69 -11.22 -0.36
CA THR A 45 9.09 -10.72 -1.68
C THR A 45 10.15 -11.62 -2.29
N ALA A 46 10.18 -11.73 -3.62
CA ALA A 46 11.21 -12.50 -4.30
C ALA A 46 12.60 -11.95 -3.93
N TYR A 47 13.54 -12.84 -3.61
CA TYR A 47 14.90 -12.48 -3.20
C TYR A 47 14.94 -11.46 -2.05
N ASN A 48 13.91 -11.41 -1.21
CA ASN A 48 13.79 -10.41 -0.14
C ASN A 48 14.00 -8.95 -0.62
N GLN A 49 13.49 -8.62 -1.80
CA GLN A 49 13.69 -7.33 -2.47
C GLN A 49 13.15 -6.13 -1.69
N GLN A 50 12.04 -6.32 -1.00
CA GLN A 50 11.38 -5.28 -0.18
C GLN A 50 11.28 -3.91 -0.89
N PRO A 51 10.74 -3.85 -2.12
CA PRO A 51 10.78 -2.64 -2.92
C PRO A 51 9.75 -1.57 -2.51
N LEU A 52 8.86 -1.83 -1.55
CA LEU A 52 7.87 -0.84 -1.13
C LEU A 52 8.54 0.35 -0.46
N ARG A 53 8.18 1.56 -0.91
CA ARG A 53 8.49 2.82 -0.23
C ARG A 53 7.18 3.53 0.09
N ILE A 54 7.15 4.19 1.25
CA ILE A 54 5.95 4.82 1.80
C ILE A 54 6.27 6.29 2.11
N VAL A 55 5.56 7.20 1.45
CA VAL A 55 5.60 8.62 1.76
C VAL A 55 4.35 9.01 2.53
N LEU A 56 4.51 9.50 3.77
CA LEU A 56 3.41 9.99 4.59
C LEU A 56 3.18 11.49 4.33
N VAL A 57 2.01 11.82 3.82
CA VAL A 57 1.62 13.20 3.49
C VAL A 57 0.91 13.83 4.68
N ARG A 58 1.68 14.52 5.54
CA ARG A 58 1.19 15.10 6.81
C ARG A 58 0.95 16.60 6.74
N SER A 59 1.83 17.37 6.07
CA SER A 59 1.65 18.83 6.02
C SER A 59 0.48 19.24 5.14
N ALA A 60 -0.16 20.34 5.47
CA ALA A 60 -1.25 20.91 4.68
C ALA A 60 -0.79 21.22 3.24
N GLU A 61 0.42 21.75 3.09
CA GLU A 61 1.01 22.08 1.80
C GLU A 61 1.23 20.83 0.92
N SER A 62 1.84 19.78 1.46
CA SER A 62 2.03 18.51 0.72
C SER A 62 0.69 17.85 0.40
N ARG A 63 -0.29 17.99 1.30
CA ARG A 63 -1.66 17.51 1.08
C ARG A 63 -2.33 18.21 -0.08
N GLU A 64 -2.22 19.53 -0.16
CA GLU A 64 -2.80 20.33 -1.24
C GLU A 64 -2.17 19.93 -2.60
N ARG A 65 -0.84 19.82 -2.66
CA ARG A 65 -0.15 19.34 -3.86
C ARG A 65 -0.66 17.97 -4.30
N LEU A 66 -0.74 17.00 -3.38
CA LEU A 66 -1.24 15.66 -3.70
C LEU A 66 -2.70 15.70 -4.20
N VAL A 67 -3.58 16.43 -3.51
CA VAL A 67 -5.00 16.55 -3.89
C VAL A 67 -5.15 17.09 -5.31
N GLY A 68 -4.30 18.06 -5.71
CA GLY A 68 -4.26 18.58 -7.08
C GLY A 68 -3.96 17.51 -8.14
N LEU A 69 -3.24 16.47 -7.77
CA LEU A 69 -2.84 15.36 -8.66
C LEU A 69 -3.81 14.17 -8.64
N MET A 70 -4.80 14.18 -7.73
CA MET A 70 -5.82 13.14 -7.66
C MET A 70 -6.93 13.38 -8.69
N ASN A 71 -7.52 12.30 -9.21
CA ASN A 71 -8.74 12.38 -10.01
C ASN A 71 -9.87 13.01 -9.17
N GLU A 72 -10.78 13.74 -9.82
CA GLU A 72 -11.82 14.54 -9.17
C GLU A 72 -12.58 13.77 -8.07
N GLY A 73 -13.04 12.55 -8.35
CA GLY A 73 -13.78 11.71 -7.40
C GLY A 73 -12.98 11.27 -6.16
N ASN A 74 -11.66 11.51 -6.12
CA ASN A 74 -10.79 11.18 -4.99
C ASN A 74 -10.37 12.41 -4.17
N ARG A 75 -10.48 13.63 -4.72
CA ARG A 75 -9.95 14.85 -4.10
C ARG A 75 -10.55 15.13 -2.72
N ALA A 76 -11.87 15.16 -2.62
CA ALA A 76 -12.56 15.50 -1.36
C ALA A 76 -12.19 14.56 -0.22
N LYS A 77 -12.18 13.23 -0.44
CA LYS A 77 -11.84 12.27 0.62
C LYS A 77 -10.34 12.25 0.95
N THR A 78 -9.46 12.62 0.01
CA THR A 78 -8.03 12.76 0.25
C THR A 78 -7.71 14.03 1.03
N SER A 79 -8.43 15.14 0.77
CA SER A 79 -8.22 16.39 1.48
C SER A 79 -8.59 16.31 2.97
N THR A 80 -9.57 15.48 3.32
CA THR A 80 -10.12 15.37 4.69
C THR A 80 -9.57 14.20 5.51
N ALA A 81 -8.86 13.25 4.91
CA ALA A 81 -8.31 12.12 5.63
C ALA A 81 -7.23 12.56 6.66
N PRO A 82 -7.23 12.02 7.89
CA PRO A 82 -6.22 12.36 8.91
C PRO A 82 -4.79 12.12 8.44
N LEU A 83 -4.56 11.01 7.74
CA LEU A 83 -3.27 10.68 7.13
C LEU A 83 -3.49 10.17 5.71
N VAL A 84 -2.55 10.49 4.82
CA VAL A 84 -2.47 9.89 3.49
C VAL A 84 -1.07 9.31 3.28
N ALA A 85 -1.01 8.08 2.79
CA ALA A 85 0.22 7.42 2.37
C ALA A 85 0.27 7.29 0.85
N ILE A 86 1.38 7.68 0.24
CA ILE A 86 1.72 7.34 -1.15
C ILE A 86 2.59 6.09 -1.08
N LEU A 87 2.15 5.02 -1.74
CA LEU A 87 2.84 3.75 -1.80
C LEU A 87 3.45 3.59 -3.18
N ALA A 88 4.76 3.43 -3.24
CA ALA A 88 5.52 3.33 -4.49
C ALA A 88 6.45 2.12 -4.50
N ALA A 89 6.77 1.62 -5.68
CA ALA A 89 7.82 0.67 -5.90
C ALA A 89 9.14 1.41 -6.12
N ASP A 90 10.18 1.02 -5.41
CA ASP A 90 11.56 1.43 -5.64
C ASP A 90 12.14 0.57 -6.78
N ASN A 91 12.46 1.19 -7.89
CA ASN A 91 13.01 0.52 -9.06
C ASN A 91 14.53 0.28 -8.95
N GLU A 92 15.17 0.83 -7.92
CA GLU A 92 16.58 0.62 -7.61
C GLU A 92 16.79 -0.32 -6.40
N PHE A 93 15.76 -1.06 -5.97
CA PHE A 93 15.80 -2.02 -4.87
C PHE A 93 16.98 -2.99 -4.95
N HIS A 94 17.51 -3.23 -6.15
CA HIS A 94 18.61 -4.18 -6.37
C HIS A 94 19.90 -3.73 -5.69
N GLU A 95 20.07 -2.45 -5.43
CA GLU A 95 21.23 -1.92 -4.71
C GLU A 95 21.32 -2.48 -3.28
N GLU A 96 20.18 -2.79 -2.66
CA GLU A 96 20.10 -3.33 -1.32
C GLU A 96 20.25 -4.86 -1.26
N LEU A 97 20.15 -5.57 -2.39
CA LEU A 97 20.18 -7.05 -2.42
C LEU A 97 21.44 -7.66 -1.78
N PRO A 98 22.65 -7.11 -1.93
CA PRO A 98 23.83 -7.69 -1.27
C PRO A 98 23.69 -7.78 0.26
N VAL A 99 22.91 -6.86 0.86
CA VAL A 99 22.60 -6.84 2.30
C VAL A 99 21.32 -7.62 2.61
N GLN A 100 20.25 -7.40 1.85
CA GLN A 100 18.94 -7.96 2.12
C GLN A 100 18.83 -9.45 1.74
N PHE A 101 19.65 -9.91 0.80
CA PHE A 101 19.71 -11.30 0.37
C PHE A 101 21.15 -11.81 0.24
N PRO A 102 21.88 -11.93 1.37
CA PRO A 102 23.31 -12.24 1.38
C PRO A 102 23.64 -13.66 0.87
N ALA A 103 22.63 -14.53 0.73
CA ALA A 103 22.83 -15.87 0.16
C ALA A 103 23.15 -15.85 -1.35
N PHE A 104 22.80 -14.74 -2.06
CA PHE A 104 23.10 -14.57 -3.48
C PHE A 104 23.29 -13.08 -3.81
N PRO A 105 24.37 -12.45 -3.35
CA PRO A 105 24.60 -11.02 -3.56
C PRO A 105 24.76 -10.63 -5.03
N GLN A 106 25.21 -11.56 -5.89
CA GLN A 106 25.34 -11.36 -7.32
C GLN A 106 23.99 -11.21 -8.06
N ALA A 107 22.85 -11.52 -7.38
CA ALA A 107 21.53 -11.32 -7.96
C ALA A 107 21.31 -9.87 -8.42
N LYS A 108 21.92 -8.89 -7.74
CA LYS A 108 21.91 -7.47 -8.12
C LYS A 108 22.22 -7.29 -9.62
N ASP A 109 23.35 -7.81 -10.08
CA ASP A 109 23.83 -7.59 -11.43
C ASP A 109 23.34 -8.67 -12.40
N MET A 110 23.28 -9.93 -11.95
CA MET A 110 22.94 -11.07 -12.82
C MET A 110 21.46 -11.14 -13.18
N LEU A 111 20.56 -10.75 -12.26
CA LEU A 111 19.12 -10.87 -12.45
C LEU A 111 18.44 -9.51 -12.64
N PHE A 112 19.00 -8.47 -12.03
CA PHE A 112 18.36 -7.15 -11.94
C PHE A 112 19.24 -6.01 -12.51
N GLY A 113 20.21 -6.34 -13.35
CA GLY A 113 21.05 -5.35 -14.03
C GLY A 113 20.27 -4.45 -15.00
N GLU A 114 19.24 -4.99 -15.65
CA GLU A 114 18.43 -4.28 -16.64
C GLU A 114 17.21 -3.57 -16.00
N ARG A 115 17.07 -2.25 -16.25
CA ARG A 115 16.00 -1.44 -15.66
C ARG A 115 14.57 -1.97 -15.91
N PRO A 116 14.19 -2.41 -17.15
CA PRO A 116 12.85 -2.94 -17.37
C PRO A 116 12.53 -4.19 -16.54
N VAL A 117 13.53 -5.03 -16.27
CA VAL A 117 13.38 -6.21 -15.42
C VAL A 117 13.16 -5.79 -13.96
N ARG A 118 13.91 -4.78 -13.49
CA ARG A 118 13.75 -4.23 -12.15
C ARG A 118 12.36 -3.62 -11.95
N GLU A 119 11.92 -2.75 -12.86
CA GLU A 119 10.61 -2.10 -12.79
C GLU A 119 9.48 -3.12 -12.72
N GLN A 120 9.50 -4.16 -13.54
CA GLN A 120 8.51 -5.23 -13.49
C GLN A 120 8.54 -5.98 -12.17
N SER A 121 9.72 -6.35 -11.69
CA SER A 121 9.89 -7.08 -10.43
C SER A 121 9.50 -6.22 -9.22
N ALA A 122 9.93 -4.95 -9.19
CA ALA A 122 9.58 -4.00 -8.14
C ALA A 122 8.07 -3.80 -8.06
N ALA A 123 7.40 -3.55 -9.19
CA ALA A 123 5.95 -3.35 -9.22
C ALA A 123 5.19 -4.56 -8.67
N PHE A 124 5.56 -5.78 -9.06
CA PHE A 124 4.92 -7.00 -8.57
C PHE A 124 5.13 -7.20 -7.06
N ASN A 125 6.38 -7.13 -6.60
CA ASN A 125 6.72 -7.39 -5.20
C ASN A 125 6.23 -6.27 -4.27
N ALA A 126 6.29 -5.00 -4.70
CA ALA A 126 5.70 -3.90 -3.95
C ALA A 126 4.17 -4.02 -3.86
N ALA A 127 3.48 -4.51 -4.91
CA ALA A 127 2.03 -4.75 -4.86
C ALA A 127 1.64 -5.80 -3.80
N LEU A 128 2.46 -6.86 -3.61
CA LEU A 128 2.27 -7.80 -2.50
C LEU A 128 2.37 -7.08 -1.15
N GLN A 129 3.39 -6.23 -0.97
CA GLN A 129 3.58 -5.45 0.25
C GLN A 129 2.47 -4.39 0.46
N VAL A 130 1.92 -3.80 -0.61
CA VAL A 130 0.73 -2.91 -0.54
C VAL A 130 -0.46 -3.65 0.05
N GLY A 131 -0.71 -4.91 -0.37
CA GLY A 131 -1.74 -5.75 0.21
C GLY A 131 -1.55 -5.96 1.71
N TYR A 132 -0.32 -6.28 2.14
CA TYR A 132 0.04 -6.40 3.55
C TYR A 132 -0.12 -5.08 4.31
N PHE A 133 0.27 -3.95 3.71
CA PHE A 133 0.10 -2.63 4.33
C PHE A 133 -1.38 -2.33 4.62
N ILE A 134 -2.27 -2.59 3.66
CA ILE A 134 -3.72 -2.42 3.85
C ILE A 134 -4.24 -3.30 4.99
N LEU A 135 -3.77 -4.55 5.08
CA LEU A 135 -4.13 -5.46 6.18
C LEU A 135 -3.56 -4.97 7.52
N GLY A 136 -2.32 -4.46 7.55
CA GLY A 136 -1.69 -3.89 8.75
C GLY A 136 -2.45 -2.67 9.28
N VAL A 137 -2.87 -1.75 8.40
CA VAL A 137 -3.72 -0.62 8.77
C VAL A 137 -5.01 -1.09 9.45
N ARG A 138 -5.65 -2.14 8.92
CA ARG A 138 -6.85 -2.73 9.53
C ARG A 138 -6.54 -3.41 10.86
N ALA A 139 -5.43 -4.13 10.96
CA ALA A 139 -4.99 -4.79 12.20
C ALA A 139 -4.74 -3.78 13.33
N ALA A 140 -4.28 -2.57 12.99
CA ALA A 140 -4.16 -1.45 13.92
C ALA A 140 -5.50 -0.78 14.30
N GLY A 141 -6.65 -1.33 13.86
CA GLY A 141 -7.98 -0.77 14.13
C GLY A 141 -8.29 0.50 13.35
N LEU A 142 -7.50 0.79 12.31
CA LEU A 142 -7.71 1.92 11.40
C LEU A 142 -8.43 1.48 10.13
N ALA A 143 -9.06 2.42 9.46
CA ALA A 143 -9.67 2.22 8.15
C ALA A 143 -8.72 2.65 7.05
N ALA A 144 -8.69 1.89 5.95
CA ALA A 144 -7.92 2.20 4.76
C ALA A 144 -8.83 2.55 3.58
N GLY A 145 -8.49 3.60 2.84
CA GLY A 145 -9.12 4.00 1.60
C GLY A 145 -8.14 3.97 0.43
N PRO A 146 -7.75 2.79 -0.09
CA PRO A 146 -6.82 2.68 -1.21
C PRO A 146 -7.44 3.17 -2.52
N MET A 147 -6.64 3.87 -3.33
CA MET A 147 -7.03 4.49 -4.59
C MET A 147 -5.92 4.39 -5.62
N THR A 148 -6.31 4.24 -6.89
CA THR A 148 -5.42 4.31 -8.05
C THR A 148 -5.84 5.42 -9.04
N GLY A 149 -6.87 6.20 -8.70
CA GLY A 149 -7.35 7.31 -9.52
C GLY A 149 -6.57 8.60 -9.25
N TYR A 150 -5.43 8.76 -9.91
CA TYR A 150 -4.51 9.90 -9.85
C TYR A 150 -3.67 10.02 -11.13
N ASN A 151 -2.95 11.12 -11.29
CA ASN A 151 -1.94 11.28 -12.32
C ASN A 151 -0.60 10.70 -11.82
N ALA A 152 -0.25 9.49 -12.28
CA ALA A 152 0.93 8.77 -11.82
C ALA A 152 2.24 9.51 -12.10
N ASP A 153 2.42 10.01 -13.33
CA ASP A 153 3.63 10.73 -13.74
C ASP A 153 3.85 11.99 -12.91
N ALA A 154 2.76 12.71 -12.63
CA ALA A 154 2.82 13.91 -11.82
C ALA A 154 3.13 13.60 -10.34
N ILE A 155 2.58 12.52 -9.76
CA ILE A 155 2.92 12.09 -8.40
C ILE A 155 4.38 11.63 -8.33
N ASN A 156 4.86 10.85 -9.30
CA ASN A 156 6.25 10.41 -9.34
C ASN A 156 7.19 11.62 -9.40
N LYS A 157 6.92 12.59 -10.27
CA LYS A 157 7.73 13.80 -10.39
C LYS A 157 7.75 14.67 -9.12
N GLU A 158 6.59 14.77 -8.44
CA GLU A 158 6.44 15.63 -7.26
C GLU A 158 7.03 15.00 -5.99
N PHE A 159 6.80 13.71 -5.76
CA PHE A 159 7.13 13.04 -4.50
C PHE A 159 8.34 12.13 -4.59
N PHE A 160 8.82 11.82 -5.79
CA PHE A 160 9.98 10.98 -6.07
C PHE A 160 10.82 11.60 -7.22
N PRO A 161 11.41 12.79 -6.99
CA PRO A 161 12.06 13.57 -8.06
C PRO A 161 13.28 12.90 -8.69
N ASP A 162 13.88 11.91 -8.01
CA ASP A 162 15.03 11.17 -8.52
C ASP A 162 14.66 10.23 -9.69
N GLY A 163 13.36 9.99 -9.92
CA GLY A 163 12.85 9.17 -11.03
C GLY A 163 13.00 7.65 -10.82
N ASP A 164 13.33 7.23 -9.62
CA ASP A 164 13.62 5.82 -9.29
C ASP A 164 12.44 5.09 -8.65
N HIS A 165 11.29 5.75 -8.58
CA HIS A 165 10.09 5.19 -7.96
C HIS A 165 8.90 5.22 -8.90
N SER A 166 8.01 4.25 -8.72
CA SER A 166 6.75 4.17 -9.46
C SER A 166 5.59 4.07 -8.47
N VAL A 167 4.72 5.09 -8.40
CA VAL A 167 3.55 5.09 -7.52
C VAL A 167 2.59 3.95 -7.88
N LEU A 168 2.15 3.20 -6.88
CA LEU A 168 1.23 2.07 -7.01
C LEU A 168 -0.16 2.36 -6.45
N ALA A 169 -0.22 3.07 -5.33
CA ALA A 169 -1.48 3.42 -4.68
C ALA A 169 -1.32 4.65 -3.79
N VAL A 170 -2.42 5.38 -3.64
CA VAL A 170 -2.59 6.39 -2.58
C VAL A 170 -3.61 5.84 -1.58
N VAL A 171 -3.28 5.83 -0.30
CA VAL A 171 -4.12 5.25 0.75
C VAL A 171 -4.47 6.32 1.78
N ASN A 172 -5.75 6.63 1.90
CA ASN A 172 -6.27 7.43 3.00
C ASN A 172 -6.38 6.55 4.25
N ILE A 173 -5.94 7.05 5.41
CA ILE A 173 -5.83 6.30 6.65
C ILE A 173 -6.42 7.11 7.81
N GLY A 174 -7.20 6.47 8.67
CA GLY A 174 -7.78 7.07 9.86
C GLY A 174 -8.86 6.20 10.48
N LYS A 175 -9.54 6.67 11.51
CA LYS A 175 -10.76 6.02 11.98
C LYS A 175 -11.91 6.33 11.02
N ALA A 176 -12.75 5.32 10.77
CA ALA A 176 -13.91 5.47 9.90
C ALA A 176 -14.86 6.55 10.41
N GLY A 177 -15.25 7.47 9.53
CA GLY A 177 -16.23 8.51 9.82
C GLY A 177 -17.68 8.03 9.61
N GLU A 178 -18.61 8.94 9.70
CA GLU A 178 -20.01 8.65 9.38
C GLU A 178 -20.15 8.25 7.91
N ASN A 179 -20.99 7.25 7.66
CA ASN A 179 -21.26 6.74 6.31
C ASN A 179 -19.99 6.37 5.51
N ALA A 180 -18.93 5.93 6.21
CA ALA A 180 -17.65 5.56 5.59
C ALA A 180 -17.78 4.41 4.58
N TRP A 181 -18.80 3.59 4.72
CA TRP A 181 -18.91 2.32 4.00
C TRP A 181 -20.02 2.35 2.95
N ARG A 182 -19.67 1.90 1.75
CA ARG A 182 -20.67 1.54 0.73
C ARG A 182 -21.11 0.09 0.90
N ALA A 183 -22.24 -0.28 0.29
CA ALA A 183 -22.65 -1.67 0.22
C ALA A 183 -21.53 -2.53 -0.40
N ARG A 184 -21.39 -3.75 0.09
CA ARG A 184 -20.38 -4.67 -0.45
C ARG A 184 -20.80 -5.12 -1.85
N SER A 185 -19.93 -4.93 -2.82
CA SER A 185 -20.10 -5.50 -4.15
C SER A 185 -19.95 -7.03 -4.12
N PRO A 186 -20.53 -7.77 -5.07
CA PRO A 186 -20.38 -9.21 -5.20
C PRO A 186 -18.91 -9.66 -5.28
N ARG A 187 -18.67 -10.91 -5.00
CA ARG A 187 -17.40 -11.60 -5.25
C ARG A 187 -17.65 -12.78 -6.16
N LEU A 188 -16.68 -13.09 -6.98
CA LEU A 188 -16.70 -14.29 -7.80
C LEU A 188 -16.80 -15.53 -6.89
N PRO A 189 -17.58 -16.55 -7.27
CA PRO A 189 -17.63 -17.82 -6.57
C PRO A 189 -16.32 -18.59 -6.70
N TYR A 190 -16.13 -19.57 -5.81
CA TYR A 190 -14.89 -20.34 -5.73
C TYR A 190 -14.51 -21.03 -7.04
N ASP A 191 -15.48 -21.64 -7.70
CA ASP A 191 -15.34 -22.42 -8.93
C ASP A 191 -15.02 -21.59 -10.19
N GLU A 192 -15.29 -20.29 -10.15
CA GLU A 192 -14.84 -19.35 -11.20
C GLU A 192 -13.37 -18.91 -11.03
N VAL A 193 -12.83 -19.01 -9.82
CA VAL A 193 -11.51 -18.49 -9.48
C VAL A 193 -10.47 -19.59 -9.30
N VAL A 194 -10.90 -20.78 -8.85
CA VAL A 194 -10.01 -21.89 -8.50
C VAL A 194 -10.25 -23.07 -9.42
N THR A 195 -9.20 -23.47 -10.11
CA THR A 195 -9.18 -24.68 -10.95
C THR A 195 -8.17 -25.67 -10.36
N THR A 196 -8.57 -26.94 -10.26
CA THR A 196 -7.67 -28.06 -9.88
C THR A 196 -7.26 -28.81 -11.14
N VAL A 197 -5.98 -29.06 -11.30
CA VAL A 197 -5.37 -29.83 -12.39
C VAL A 197 -4.63 -31.03 -11.84
#